data_910312f2995f469c98aca2d5223e5f2b
#
_entry.id   910312f2995f469c98aca2d5223e5f2b
#
_cell.length_a   1.000
_cell.length_b   1.000
_cell.length_c   1.000
_cell.angle_alpha   90.00
_cell.angle_beta   90.00
_cell.angle_gamma   90.00
#
_symmetry.space_group_name_H-M   'P 1'
#
loop_
_entity.id
_entity.type
_entity.pdbx_description
1 polymer ?
#
loop_
_entity_poly.entity_id
_entity_poly.type
_entity_poly.pdbx_seq_one_letter_code
_entity_poly.pdbx_strand_id
1 'polypeptide(L)'
;VNEFLPLSVAPEIIIGLLVGLVVHEGGHGLLCRVEDIDIDSMGVVLFALLPIGAFVEPDEESANAASRGARTRMFAAGVLNNLLVTAVVFALLFGPVGSAIAVAPGAGVGGVFSGSAADFAGIETGDRIVAVDGESIESNSDLSSTLTDSDAETMTVTLANGNESIVERSALVTSLAADSPFAGDDGLAINDTVTAVDGTPVATERAIADAAGNASVVTLTYSDGESGEERTTTGPLGVLTTVAEGGPLDNEGAPTDGRILITSIDGERTVDFDDVETALADREPGETVPVVVADGESSTEYSVDLGTHPNDDGAYIGIIGSEPFSGMGVDSFGVTPYPTENFLGILTGAASDGLAGALALLLILPFAAVVDPNLPYNFAGFVGSNAGFYEVVGPLSAL
;
A
#
# COMPACT_ATOMS: atom_id res chain seq x y z
N VAL A 1 17.65 1.94 17.27
CA VAL A 1 18.05 0.51 17.17
C VAL A 1 16.78 -0.22 16.76
N ASN A 2 16.69 -0.62 15.50
CA ASN A 2 15.57 -1.44 15.02
C ASN A 2 15.64 -2.79 15.73
N GLU A 3 14.77 -3.01 16.69
CA GLU A 3 14.61 -4.31 17.34
C GLU A 3 13.95 -5.24 16.31
N PHE A 4 14.66 -6.29 15.92
CA PHE A 4 14.18 -7.29 14.96
C PHE A 4 12.88 -7.97 15.44
N LEU A 5 12.67 -8.01 16.76
CA LEU A 5 11.43 -8.43 17.43
C LEU A 5 11.16 -7.46 18.59
N PRO A 6 10.03 -6.77 18.60
CA PRO A 6 9.67 -5.93 19.74
C PRO A 6 9.58 -6.76 21.03
N LEU A 7 10.16 -6.28 22.12
CA LEU A 7 10.08 -6.95 23.43
C LEU A 7 8.63 -7.10 23.92
N SER A 8 7.72 -6.31 23.39
CA SER A 8 6.28 -6.39 23.69
C SER A 8 5.64 -7.71 23.27
N VAL A 9 6.15 -8.38 22.23
CA VAL A 9 5.62 -9.70 21.75
C VAL A 9 6.43 -10.90 22.28
N ALA A 10 7.45 -10.65 23.11
CA ALA A 10 8.27 -11.73 23.66
C ALA A 10 7.48 -12.74 24.52
N PRO A 11 6.48 -12.33 25.37
CA PRO A 11 5.68 -13.28 26.12
C PRO A 11 4.91 -14.25 25.24
N GLU A 12 4.32 -13.79 24.14
CA GLU A 12 3.56 -14.60 23.18
C GLU A 12 4.46 -15.61 22.48
N ILE A 13 5.66 -15.19 22.06
CA ILE A 13 6.67 -16.08 21.45
C ILE A 13 7.07 -17.18 22.42
N ILE A 14 7.35 -16.85 23.68
CA ILE A 14 7.73 -17.82 24.71
C ILE A 14 6.61 -18.85 24.93
N ILE A 15 5.35 -18.39 25.01
CA ILE A 15 4.18 -19.27 25.18
C ILE A 15 4.01 -20.19 23.96
N GLY A 16 4.12 -19.64 22.74
CA GLY A 16 4.00 -20.43 21.51
C GLY A 16 5.06 -21.52 21.41
N LEU A 17 6.33 -21.17 21.69
CA LEU A 17 7.42 -22.13 21.73
C LEU A 17 7.21 -23.21 22.81
N LEU A 18 6.73 -22.83 23.99
CA LEU A 18 6.44 -23.77 25.05
C LEU A 18 5.32 -24.75 24.67
N VAL A 19 4.23 -24.25 24.06
CA VAL A 19 3.14 -25.10 23.57
C VAL A 19 3.66 -26.08 22.51
N GLY A 20 4.41 -25.60 21.52
CA GLY A 20 5.00 -26.44 20.48
C GLY A 20 5.91 -27.54 21.04
N LEU A 21 6.72 -27.19 22.04
CA LEU A 21 7.61 -28.12 22.71
C LEU A 21 6.87 -29.17 23.52
N VAL A 22 5.87 -28.74 24.32
CA VAL A 22 5.04 -29.69 25.12
C VAL A 22 4.27 -30.66 24.22
N VAL A 23 3.74 -30.16 23.09
CA VAL A 23 3.05 -30.97 22.09
C VAL A 23 4.02 -31.97 21.42
N HIS A 24 5.23 -31.53 21.11
CA HIS A 24 6.28 -32.39 20.53
C HIS A 24 6.64 -33.52 21.46
N GLU A 25 7.04 -33.21 22.69
CA GLU A 25 7.44 -34.21 23.69
C GLU A 25 6.27 -35.05 24.13
N GLY A 26 5.08 -34.47 24.28
CA GLY A 26 3.83 -35.19 24.55
C GLY A 26 3.52 -36.21 23.47
N GLY A 27 3.86 -35.94 22.21
CA GLY A 27 3.76 -36.89 21.11
C GLY A 27 4.61 -38.13 21.32
N HIS A 28 5.87 -37.92 21.66
CA HIS A 28 6.79 -39.03 22.01
C HIS A 28 6.24 -39.86 23.17
N GLY A 29 5.85 -39.20 24.27
CA GLY A 29 5.30 -39.89 25.45
C GLY A 29 4.01 -40.66 25.17
N LEU A 30 3.11 -40.09 24.35
CA LEU A 30 1.86 -40.77 23.97
C LEU A 30 2.16 -42.03 23.15
N LEU A 31 3.04 -41.93 22.15
CA LEU A 31 3.41 -43.11 21.32
C LEU A 31 4.21 -44.16 22.10
N CYS A 32 5.04 -43.76 23.06
CA CYS A 32 5.64 -44.73 23.99
C CYS A 32 4.55 -45.60 24.64
N ARG A 33 3.50 -44.97 25.18
CA ARG A 33 2.38 -45.67 25.83
C ARG A 33 1.57 -46.56 24.88
N VAL A 34 1.35 -46.09 23.63
CA VAL A 34 0.60 -46.87 22.61
C VAL A 34 1.40 -48.06 22.11
N GLU A 35 2.71 -47.98 22.09
CA GLU A 35 3.61 -49.04 21.58
C GLU A 35 4.20 -49.90 22.69
N ASP A 36 3.68 -49.81 23.93
CA ASP A 36 4.18 -50.51 25.12
C ASP A 36 5.67 -50.31 25.40
N ILE A 37 6.17 -49.07 25.14
CA ILE A 37 7.50 -48.63 25.50
C ILE A 37 7.42 -47.86 26.82
N ASP A 38 8.21 -48.29 27.80
CA ASP A 38 8.25 -47.62 29.10
C ASP A 38 8.91 -46.24 29.00
N ILE A 39 8.55 -45.34 29.91
CA ILE A 39 9.09 -43.98 30.01
C ILE A 39 9.84 -43.87 31.33
N ASP A 40 11.13 -43.64 31.23
CA ASP A 40 12.01 -43.46 32.39
C ASP A 40 11.79 -42.13 33.09
N SER A 41 11.73 -41.09 32.34
CA SER A 41 11.48 -39.73 32.89
C SER A 41 10.80 -38.84 31.89
N MET A 42 10.08 -37.84 32.39
CA MET A 42 9.49 -36.77 31.59
C MET A 42 9.38 -35.49 32.43
N GLY A 43 9.53 -34.34 31.78
CA GLY A 43 9.47 -33.10 32.50
C GLY A 43 9.64 -31.83 31.65
N VAL A 44 9.64 -30.70 32.33
CA VAL A 44 9.89 -29.41 31.78
C VAL A 44 11.22 -28.90 32.31
N VAL A 45 12.07 -28.42 31.43
CA VAL A 45 13.36 -27.79 31.79
C VAL A 45 13.11 -26.30 32.05
N LEU A 46 13.46 -25.86 33.23
CA LEU A 46 13.36 -24.45 33.64
C LEU A 46 14.74 -23.81 33.72
N PHE A 47 14.85 -22.60 33.14
CA PHE A 47 15.94 -21.69 33.45
C PHE A 47 15.39 -20.60 34.39
N ALA A 48 15.73 -20.71 35.67
CA ALA A 48 15.04 -19.97 36.75
C ALA A 48 13.54 -20.29 36.74
N LEU A 49 12.69 -19.32 36.37
CA LEU A 49 11.25 -19.48 36.27
C LEU A 49 10.76 -19.61 34.81
N LEU A 50 11.66 -19.49 33.84
CA LEU A 50 11.31 -19.55 32.42
C LEU A 50 11.41 -21.01 31.92
N PRO A 51 10.33 -21.58 31.37
CA PRO A 51 10.38 -22.87 30.71
C PRO A 51 11.14 -22.74 29.40
N ILE A 52 12.29 -23.42 29.32
CA ILE A 52 13.17 -23.39 28.14
C ILE A 52 13.19 -24.71 27.38
N GLY A 53 12.56 -25.75 27.93
CA GLY A 53 12.55 -27.06 27.32
C GLY A 53 11.49 -27.97 27.92
N ALA A 54 11.16 -29.04 27.21
CA ALA A 54 10.48 -30.21 27.72
C ALA A 54 11.25 -31.44 27.23
N PHE A 55 11.05 -32.59 27.87
CA PHE A 55 11.68 -33.81 27.46
C PHE A 55 10.83 -35.01 27.87
N VAL A 56 10.91 -36.09 27.07
CA VAL A 56 10.42 -37.41 27.38
C VAL A 56 11.56 -38.37 27.09
N GLU A 57 11.96 -39.15 28.09
CA GLU A 57 13.05 -40.11 28.01
C GLU A 57 12.44 -41.53 28.03
N PRO A 58 12.42 -42.23 26.87
CA PRO A 58 11.99 -43.61 26.82
C PRO A 58 13.00 -44.52 27.51
N ASP A 59 12.55 -45.58 28.18
CA ASP A 59 13.42 -46.64 28.71
C ASP A 59 14.15 -47.34 27.55
N GLU A 60 15.48 -47.40 27.63
CA GLU A 60 16.29 -47.93 26.54
C GLU A 60 16.04 -49.45 26.31
N GLU A 61 15.76 -50.24 27.35
CA GLU A 61 15.59 -51.69 27.24
C GLU A 61 14.27 -52.00 26.52
N SER A 62 13.18 -51.39 26.95
CA SER A 62 11.84 -51.56 26.34
C SER A 62 11.81 -50.99 24.92
N ALA A 63 12.46 -49.83 24.67
CA ALA A 63 12.58 -49.25 23.35
C ALA A 63 13.36 -50.11 22.37
N ASN A 64 14.44 -50.76 22.82
CA ASN A 64 15.22 -51.71 22.02
C ASN A 64 14.49 -53.02 21.76
N ALA A 65 13.66 -53.48 22.70
CA ALA A 65 12.81 -54.66 22.55
C ALA A 65 11.63 -54.41 21.58
N ALA A 66 11.21 -53.19 21.41
CA ALA A 66 10.09 -52.83 20.53
C ALA A 66 10.41 -53.05 19.04
N SER A 67 9.38 -53.30 18.24
CA SER A 67 9.53 -53.46 16.79
C SER A 67 10.10 -52.23 16.11
N ARG A 68 10.75 -52.39 14.94
CA ARG A 68 11.27 -51.23 14.16
C ARG A 68 10.17 -50.27 13.82
N GLY A 69 8.95 -50.77 13.50
CA GLY A 69 7.78 -49.91 13.21
C GLY A 69 7.34 -49.06 14.41
N ALA A 70 7.31 -49.67 15.61
CA ALA A 70 6.98 -48.99 16.86
C ALA A 70 7.96 -47.85 17.15
N ARG A 71 9.27 -48.15 17.06
CA ARG A 71 10.31 -47.12 17.24
C ARG A 71 10.22 -45.99 16.21
N THR A 72 9.97 -46.30 14.92
CA THR A 72 9.81 -45.28 13.90
C THR A 72 8.61 -44.37 14.20
N ARG A 73 7.48 -44.93 14.61
CA ARG A 73 6.29 -44.14 14.98
C ARG A 73 6.57 -43.26 16.20
N MET A 74 7.21 -43.79 17.22
CA MET A 74 7.60 -43.06 18.41
C MET A 74 8.51 -41.86 18.06
N PHE A 75 9.59 -42.08 17.27
CA PHE A 75 10.48 -40.99 16.88
C PHE A 75 9.83 -39.98 15.95
N ALA A 76 8.90 -40.37 15.10
CA ALA A 76 8.18 -39.47 14.22
C ALA A 76 7.06 -38.68 14.91
N ALA A 77 6.62 -39.12 16.11
CA ALA A 77 5.43 -38.61 16.78
C ALA A 77 5.52 -37.12 17.13
N GLY A 78 6.68 -36.67 17.61
CA GLY A 78 6.87 -35.26 17.95
C GLY A 78 6.67 -34.33 16.73
N VAL A 79 7.33 -34.66 15.62
CA VAL A 79 7.20 -33.91 14.37
C VAL A 79 5.78 -33.96 13.82
N LEU A 80 5.15 -35.18 13.84
CA LEU A 80 3.80 -35.36 13.34
C LEU A 80 2.77 -34.57 14.16
N ASN A 81 2.91 -34.53 15.49
CA ASN A 81 2.04 -33.75 16.35
C ASN A 81 2.21 -32.24 16.11
N ASN A 82 3.43 -31.77 15.94
CA ASN A 82 3.66 -30.37 15.58
C ASN A 82 3.01 -30.01 14.24
N LEU A 83 3.14 -30.87 13.20
CA LEU A 83 2.46 -30.67 11.92
C LEU A 83 0.93 -30.64 12.06
N LEU A 84 0.38 -31.53 12.91
CA LEU A 84 -1.05 -31.58 13.16
C LEU A 84 -1.53 -30.29 13.87
N VAL A 85 -0.82 -29.85 14.90
CA VAL A 85 -1.13 -28.58 15.60
C VAL A 85 -0.98 -27.41 14.65
N THR A 86 0.08 -27.37 13.84
CA THR A 86 0.26 -26.34 12.81
C THR A 86 -0.94 -26.30 11.84
N ALA A 87 -1.41 -27.46 11.37
CA ALA A 87 -2.59 -27.51 10.50
C ALA A 87 -3.87 -26.98 11.19
N VAL A 88 -4.05 -27.32 12.48
CA VAL A 88 -5.19 -26.81 13.27
C VAL A 88 -5.06 -25.28 13.48
N VAL A 89 -3.87 -24.79 13.81
CA VAL A 89 -3.60 -23.36 14.00
C VAL A 89 -3.84 -22.58 12.71
N PHE A 90 -3.37 -23.10 11.56
CA PHE A 90 -3.68 -22.47 10.27
C PHE A 90 -5.17 -22.48 9.94
N ALA A 91 -5.88 -23.56 10.23
CA ALA A 91 -7.34 -23.61 10.03
C ALA A 91 -8.06 -22.57 10.93
N LEU A 92 -7.58 -22.33 12.14
CA LEU A 92 -8.09 -21.29 13.03
C LEU A 92 -7.72 -19.89 12.52
N LEU A 93 -6.47 -19.68 12.12
CA LEU A 93 -5.98 -18.37 11.65
C LEU A 93 -6.70 -17.93 10.38
N PHE A 94 -6.76 -18.77 9.35
CA PHE A 94 -7.42 -18.46 8.09
C PHE A 94 -8.95 -18.58 8.12
N GLY A 95 -9.50 -19.27 9.10
CA GLY A 95 -10.94 -19.36 9.29
C GLY A 95 -11.47 -18.31 10.28
N PRO A 96 -11.82 -18.72 11.51
CA PRO A 96 -12.52 -17.85 12.45
C PRO A 96 -11.70 -16.62 12.91
N VAL A 97 -10.37 -16.74 13.02
CA VAL A 97 -9.53 -15.59 13.45
C VAL A 97 -9.46 -14.56 12.32
N GLY A 98 -9.09 -14.97 11.10
CA GLY A 98 -8.99 -14.07 9.95
C GLY A 98 -10.33 -13.40 9.61
N SER A 99 -11.43 -14.14 9.71
CA SER A 99 -12.78 -13.58 9.47
C SER A 99 -13.29 -12.65 10.57
N ALA A 100 -12.66 -12.64 11.74
CA ALA A 100 -13.01 -11.74 12.85
C ALA A 100 -12.20 -10.42 12.84
N ILE A 101 -11.19 -10.32 11.97
CA ILE A 101 -10.42 -9.09 11.77
C ILE A 101 -11.20 -8.21 10.81
N ALA A 102 -11.44 -6.97 11.20
CA ALA A 102 -12.05 -5.95 10.34
C ALA A 102 -11.13 -4.74 10.24
N VAL A 103 -11.19 -4.08 9.08
CA VAL A 103 -10.56 -2.77 8.89
C VAL A 103 -11.37 -1.73 9.66
N ALA A 104 -10.72 -0.89 10.43
CA ALA A 104 -11.37 0.22 11.09
C ALA A 104 -11.87 1.24 10.05
N PRO A 105 -13.11 1.76 10.16
CA PRO A 105 -13.59 2.79 9.25
C PRO A 105 -12.71 4.04 9.34
N GLY A 106 -12.45 4.65 8.18
CA GLY A 106 -11.59 5.81 8.04
C GLY A 106 -10.39 5.57 7.15
N ALA A 107 -9.73 6.64 6.74
CA ALA A 107 -8.51 6.60 5.96
C ALA A 107 -7.28 6.55 6.89
N GLY A 108 -6.50 5.49 6.78
CA GLY A 108 -5.26 5.36 7.55
C GLY A 108 -4.11 6.16 6.92
N VAL A 109 -3.37 6.86 7.76
CA VAL A 109 -2.18 7.61 7.36
C VAL A 109 -0.96 6.71 7.40
N GLY A 110 -0.51 6.23 6.23
CA GLY A 110 0.69 5.41 6.09
C GLY A 110 1.98 6.24 6.09
N GLY A 111 1.90 7.49 5.68
CA GLY A 111 3.01 8.44 5.70
C GLY A 111 2.50 9.87 5.53
N VAL A 112 3.34 10.83 5.90
CA VAL A 112 3.08 12.26 5.73
C VAL A 112 4.29 12.86 5.02
N PHE A 113 4.06 13.62 3.94
CA PHE A 113 5.14 14.33 3.26
C PHE A 113 5.60 15.50 4.11
N SER A 114 6.89 15.58 4.37
CA SER A 114 7.46 16.67 5.14
C SER A 114 7.24 18.01 4.42
N GLY A 115 6.77 19.03 5.14
CA GLY A 115 6.43 20.34 4.59
C GLY A 115 5.07 20.40 3.88
N SER A 116 4.28 19.34 3.95
CA SER A 116 2.91 19.30 3.42
C SER A 116 1.90 19.97 4.35
N ALA A 117 0.69 20.21 3.82
CA ALA A 117 -0.43 20.71 4.59
C ALA A 117 -0.79 19.83 5.80
N ALA A 118 -0.76 18.52 5.65
CA ALA A 118 -0.98 17.55 6.72
C ALA A 118 0.12 17.62 7.80
N ASP A 119 1.39 17.76 7.39
CA ASP A 119 2.53 17.90 8.31
C ASP A 119 2.39 19.16 9.17
N PHE A 120 2.07 20.30 8.55
CA PHE A 120 1.82 21.55 9.28
C PHE A 120 0.58 21.49 10.19
N ALA A 121 -0.43 20.71 9.81
CA ALA A 121 -1.62 20.48 10.63
C ALA A 121 -1.38 19.51 11.80
N GLY A 122 -0.18 18.89 11.87
CA GLY A 122 0.19 17.94 12.92
C GLY A 122 -0.46 16.56 12.75
N ILE A 123 -0.81 16.17 11.55
CA ILE A 123 -1.22 14.81 11.21
C ILE A 123 0.05 13.95 11.13
N GLU A 124 0.06 12.80 11.79
CA GLU A 124 1.24 11.94 11.87
C GLU A 124 0.96 10.57 11.24
N THR A 125 2.04 9.89 10.84
CA THR A 125 1.97 8.49 10.40
C THR A 125 1.37 7.63 11.51
N GLY A 126 0.39 6.81 11.16
CA GLY A 126 -0.38 5.98 12.10
C GLY A 126 -1.69 6.61 12.57
N ASP A 127 -1.94 7.88 12.28
CA ASP A 127 -3.24 8.49 12.48
C ASP A 127 -4.28 7.87 11.53
N ARG A 128 -5.55 8.08 11.85
CA ARG A 128 -6.66 7.65 11.01
C ARG A 128 -7.68 8.77 10.90
N ILE A 129 -7.91 9.24 9.67
CA ILE A 129 -8.86 10.29 9.34
C ILE A 129 -10.24 9.66 9.27
N VAL A 130 -11.20 10.15 10.05
CA VAL A 130 -12.56 9.64 10.15
C VAL A 130 -13.62 10.62 9.67
N ALA A 131 -13.28 11.90 9.52
CA ALA A 131 -14.14 12.88 8.87
C ALA A 131 -13.32 14.02 8.28
N VAL A 132 -13.86 14.65 7.21
CA VAL A 132 -13.37 15.89 6.60
C VAL A 132 -14.56 16.83 6.48
N ASP A 133 -14.45 18.04 7.03
CA ASP A 133 -15.51 19.06 7.08
C ASP A 133 -16.86 18.53 7.63
N GLY A 134 -16.78 17.54 8.53
CA GLY A 134 -17.93 16.88 9.15
C GLY A 134 -18.55 15.76 8.32
N GLU A 135 -18.09 15.50 7.10
CA GLU A 135 -18.45 14.31 6.33
C GLU A 135 -17.61 13.11 6.79
N SER A 136 -18.31 11.95 6.96
CA SER A 136 -17.65 10.71 7.41
C SER A 136 -16.76 10.14 6.31
N ILE A 137 -15.55 9.74 6.66
CA ILE A 137 -14.62 9.02 5.81
C ILE A 137 -14.59 7.57 6.27
N GLU A 138 -14.97 6.65 5.40
CA GLU A 138 -15.06 5.22 5.72
C GLU A 138 -13.83 4.45 5.20
N SER A 139 -13.13 4.98 4.18
CA SER A 139 -12.02 4.32 3.49
C SER A 139 -10.99 5.32 2.93
N ASN A 140 -9.87 4.80 2.44
CA ASN A 140 -8.88 5.60 1.71
C ASN A 140 -9.46 6.17 0.41
N SER A 141 -10.32 5.43 -0.28
CA SER A 141 -10.98 5.89 -1.50
C SER A 141 -11.95 7.04 -1.22
N ASP A 142 -12.67 7.00 -0.10
CA ASP A 142 -13.55 8.11 0.29
C ASP A 142 -12.75 9.40 0.55
N LEU A 143 -11.59 9.27 1.26
CA LEU A 143 -10.72 10.42 1.46
C LEU A 143 -10.23 10.98 0.12
N SER A 144 -9.74 10.10 -0.77
CA SER A 144 -9.27 10.52 -2.09
C SER A 144 -10.35 11.25 -2.87
N SER A 145 -11.56 10.70 -2.94
CA SER A 145 -12.69 11.32 -3.62
C SER A 145 -13.06 12.67 -3.00
N THR A 146 -13.13 12.74 -1.66
CA THR A 146 -13.42 14.00 -0.94
C THR A 146 -12.39 15.09 -1.25
N LEU A 147 -11.12 14.73 -1.32
CA LEU A 147 -10.04 15.69 -1.62
C LEU A 147 -10.07 16.12 -3.09
N THR A 148 -10.34 15.19 -4.01
CA THR A 148 -10.41 15.47 -5.45
C THR A 148 -11.65 16.30 -5.80
N ASP A 149 -12.79 16.02 -5.17
CA ASP A 149 -14.06 16.71 -5.46
C ASP A 149 -14.17 18.08 -4.81
N SER A 150 -13.26 18.43 -3.88
CA SER A 150 -13.29 19.68 -3.14
C SER A 150 -12.25 20.68 -3.63
N ASP A 151 -12.71 21.90 -3.92
CA ASP A 151 -11.86 23.08 -4.23
C ASP A 151 -11.49 23.88 -2.97
N ALA A 152 -11.91 23.43 -1.78
CA ALA A 152 -11.64 24.14 -0.54
C ALA A 152 -10.13 24.19 -0.26
N GLU A 153 -9.61 25.42 -0.06
CA GLU A 153 -8.21 25.64 0.34
C GLU A 153 -7.96 25.27 1.81
N THR A 154 -9.01 25.25 2.62
CA THR A 154 -8.93 24.92 4.06
C THR A 154 -9.98 23.90 4.40
N MET A 155 -9.57 22.84 5.11
CA MET A 155 -10.45 21.75 5.53
C MET A 155 -10.28 21.45 7.02
N THR A 156 -11.37 21.04 7.69
CA THR A 156 -11.32 20.54 9.05
C THR A 156 -11.26 19.01 9.03
N VAL A 157 -10.18 18.46 9.52
CA VAL A 157 -9.95 17.00 9.58
C VAL A 157 -10.17 16.50 11.00
N THR A 158 -11.01 15.47 11.15
CA THR A 158 -11.23 14.79 12.42
C THR A 158 -10.50 13.45 12.41
N LEU A 159 -9.65 13.24 13.42
CA LEU A 159 -8.91 12.00 13.62
C LEU A 159 -9.70 11.02 14.51
N ALA A 160 -9.40 9.74 14.42
CA ALA A 160 -10.06 8.67 15.18
C ALA A 160 -9.91 8.82 16.72
N ASN A 161 -8.90 9.54 17.19
CA ASN A 161 -8.72 9.89 18.60
C ASN A 161 -9.63 11.03 19.08
N GLY A 162 -10.42 11.63 18.17
CA GLY A 162 -11.32 12.76 18.42
C GLY A 162 -10.66 14.13 18.30
N ASN A 163 -9.38 14.20 17.93
CA ASN A 163 -8.74 15.47 17.65
C ASN A 163 -9.21 16.04 16.31
N GLU A 164 -9.36 17.36 16.26
CA GLU A 164 -9.62 18.08 15.02
C GLU A 164 -8.41 18.94 14.67
N SER A 165 -8.03 18.93 13.39
CA SER A 165 -6.96 19.73 12.83
C SER A 165 -7.48 20.52 11.63
N ILE A 166 -7.05 21.77 11.50
CA ILE A 166 -7.31 22.57 10.31
C ILE A 166 -6.14 22.37 9.35
N VAL A 167 -6.44 21.86 8.17
CA VAL A 167 -5.47 21.65 7.10
C VAL A 167 -5.62 22.76 6.07
N GLU A 168 -4.60 23.60 5.92
CA GLU A 168 -4.49 24.59 4.86
C GLU A 168 -3.80 23.93 3.66
N ARG A 169 -4.57 23.56 2.64
CA ARG A 169 -4.06 22.86 1.46
C ARG A 169 -3.00 23.69 0.73
N SER A 170 -2.01 23.01 0.20
CA SER A 170 -0.91 23.64 -0.55
C SER A 170 -0.38 22.67 -1.61
N ALA A 171 -0.24 23.13 -2.84
CA ALA A 171 0.17 22.30 -3.98
C ALA A 171 1.65 21.91 -3.89
N LEU A 172 1.98 20.95 -3.01
CA LEU A 172 3.34 20.46 -2.79
C LEU A 172 3.78 19.56 -3.93
N VAL A 173 4.97 19.78 -4.47
CA VAL A 173 5.60 18.90 -5.46
C VAL A 173 6.20 17.69 -4.75
N THR A 174 5.60 16.53 -4.92
CA THR A 174 6.01 15.27 -4.27
C THR A 174 6.87 14.39 -5.16
N SER A 175 6.78 14.58 -6.48
CA SER A 175 7.65 13.93 -7.47
C SER A 175 7.84 14.83 -8.69
N LEU A 176 8.96 14.66 -9.40
CA LEU A 176 9.23 15.41 -10.62
C LEU A 176 10.01 14.50 -11.59
N ALA A 177 9.46 14.32 -12.78
CA ALA A 177 10.13 13.60 -13.85
C ALA A 177 11.40 14.36 -14.30
N ALA A 178 12.47 13.62 -14.57
CA ALA A 178 13.73 14.25 -14.98
C ALA A 178 13.65 14.97 -16.34
N ASP A 179 12.69 14.56 -17.16
CA ASP A 179 12.36 15.14 -18.48
C ASP A 179 11.12 16.05 -18.44
N SER A 180 10.65 16.41 -17.25
CA SER A 180 9.63 17.46 -17.09
C SER A 180 10.14 18.80 -17.65
N PRO A 181 9.31 19.54 -18.41
CA PRO A 181 9.68 20.87 -18.90
C PRO A 181 9.88 21.90 -17.76
N PHE A 182 9.39 21.58 -16.57
CA PHE A 182 9.57 22.41 -15.36
C PHE A 182 10.79 22.02 -14.54
N ALA A 183 11.47 20.88 -14.85
CA ALA A 183 12.71 20.46 -14.20
C ALA A 183 13.92 21.26 -14.75
N GLY A 184 14.97 21.37 -13.94
CA GLY A 184 16.23 22.01 -14.33
C GLY A 184 16.93 22.68 -13.15
N ASP A 185 18.12 23.26 -13.42
CA ASP A 185 18.95 23.89 -12.38
C ASP A 185 18.27 25.09 -11.69
N ASP A 186 17.42 25.81 -12.43
CA ASP A 186 16.62 26.94 -11.94
C ASP A 186 15.11 26.64 -11.97
N GLY A 187 14.73 25.37 -12.18
CA GLY A 187 13.34 24.90 -12.25
C GLY A 187 12.81 24.40 -10.91
N LEU A 188 11.66 23.73 -10.99
CA LEU A 188 11.02 23.06 -9.85
C LEU A 188 11.88 21.90 -9.31
N ALA A 189 11.76 21.67 -8.03
CA ALA A 189 12.31 20.55 -7.31
C ALA A 189 11.25 19.86 -6.43
N ILE A 190 11.55 18.65 -5.96
CA ILE A 190 10.72 17.98 -4.96
C ILE A 190 10.75 18.78 -3.66
N ASN A 191 9.62 18.91 -3.00
CA ASN A 191 9.31 19.75 -1.84
C ASN A 191 9.12 21.25 -2.13
N ASP A 192 9.17 21.69 -3.39
CA ASP A 192 8.67 23.03 -3.74
C ASP A 192 7.14 23.06 -3.66
N THR A 193 6.57 24.22 -3.42
CA THR A 193 5.12 24.41 -3.39
C THR A 193 4.69 25.36 -4.49
N VAL A 194 3.85 24.90 -5.42
CA VAL A 194 3.27 25.75 -6.46
C VAL A 194 2.24 26.68 -5.80
N THR A 195 2.41 27.97 -5.99
CA THR A 195 1.58 29.02 -5.36
C THR A 195 0.70 29.78 -6.36
N ALA A 196 1.08 29.83 -7.64
CA ALA A 196 0.25 30.40 -8.68
C ALA A 196 0.55 29.85 -10.08
N VAL A 197 -0.46 29.87 -10.95
CA VAL A 197 -0.36 29.58 -12.38
C VAL A 197 -0.79 30.84 -13.14
N ASP A 198 0.08 31.35 -13.99
CA ASP A 198 -0.13 32.61 -14.74
C ASP A 198 -0.59 33.78 -13.86
N GLY A 199 -0.09 33.83 -12.62
CA GLY A 199 -0.44 34.81 -11.61
C GLY A 199 -1.77 34.60 -10.90
N THR A 200 -2.50 33.54 -11.21
CA THR A 200 -3.70 33.10 -10.46
C THR A 200 -3.27 32.20 -9.29
N PRO A 201 -3.56 32.57 -8.02
CA PRO A 201 -3.22 31.73 -6.87
C PRO A 201 -3.85 30.35 -6.94
N VAL A 202 -3.10 29.32 -6.52
CA VAL A 202 -3.54 27.94 -6.51
C VAL A 202 -3.06 27.24 -5.22
N ALA A 203 -3.88 26.31 -4.72
CA ALA A 203 -3.56 25.51 -3.55
C ALA A 203 -3.87 24.01 -3.76
N THR A 204 -4.52 23.65 -4.86
CA THR A 204 -4.94 22.28 -5.17
C THR A 204 -4.59 21.91 -6.60
N GLU A 205 -4.55 20.61 -6.88
CA GLU A 205 -4.33 20.04 -8.21
C GLU A 205 -5.37 20.57 -9.21
N ARG A 206 -6.64 20.60 -8.80
CA ARG A 206 -7.74 21.14 -9.61
C ARG A 206 -7.55 22.64 -9.88
N ALA A 207 -7.15 23.42 -8.87
CA ALA A 207 -6.90 24.84 -9.05
C ALA A 207 -5.76 25.11 -10.05
N ILE A 208 -4.73 24.25 -10.11
CA ILE A 208 -3.68 24.32 -11.13
C ILE A 208 -4.26 24.09 -12.53
N ALA A 209 -5.08 23.06 -12.71
CA ALA A 209 -5.73 22.77 -13.99
C ALA A 209 -6.65 23.90 -14.43
N ASP A 210 -7.51 24.39 -13.53
CA ASP A 210 -8.46 25.48 -13.80
C ASP A 210 -7.75 26.79 -14.13
N ALA A 211 -6.71 27.16 -13.37
CA ALA A 211 -5.93 28.39 -13.60
C ALA A 211 -5.16 28.37 -14.92
N ALA A 212 -4.71 27.18 -15.35
CA ALA A 212 -4.08 27.01 -16.66
C ALA A 212 -5.06 27.22 -17.82
N GLY A 213 -6.35 26.98 -17.63
CA GLY A 213 -7.38 27.16 -18.67
C GLY A 213 -7.00 26.46 -19.98
N ASN A 214 -7.06 27.13 -21.10
CA ASN A 214 -6.70 26.60 -22.42
C ASN A 214 -5.25 26.92 -22.86
N ALA A 215 -4.43 27.50 -21.97
CA ALA A 215 -3.05 27.83 -22.31
C ALA A 215 -2.19 26.55 -22.36
N SER A 216 -1.53 26.25 -23.48
CA SER A 216 -0.61 25.12 -23.62
C SER A 216 0.74 25.35 -22.92
N VAL A 217 1.11 26.59 -22.70
CA VAL A 217 2.32 27.02 -21.97
C VAL A 217 1.88 27.89 -20.82
N VAL A 218 2.34 27.61 -19.62
CA VAL A 218 2.00 28.36 -18.39
C VAL A 218 3.26 28.83 -17.66
N THR A 219 3.12 29.84 -16.85
CA THR A 219 4.14 30.29 -15.89
C THR A 219 3.70 29.83 -14.49
N LEU A 220 4.47 28.92 -13.90
CA LEU A 220 4.30 28.52 -12.53
C LEU A 220 5.08 29.46 -11.61
N THR A 221 4.42 29.97 -10.57
CA THR A 221 5.08 30.60 -9.43
C THR A 221 5.12 29.57 -8.31
N TYR A 222 6.26 29.41 -7.66
CA TYR A 222 6.44 28.45 -6.59
C TYR A 222 7.32 28.98 -5.48
N SER A 223 7.12 28.46 -4.27
CA SER A 223 8.01 28.67 -3.13
C SER A 223 9.02 27.52 -3.10
N ASP A 224 10.29 27.86 -3.13
CA ASP A 224 11.41 26.91 -3.00
C ASP A 224 11.38 26.25 -1.61
N GLY A 225 11.34 24.94 -1.56
CA GLY A 225 11.16 24.16 -0.33
C GLY A 225 12.33 24.26 0.66
N GLU A 226 13.53 24.65 0.20
CA GLU A 226 14.71 24.79 1.07
C GLU A 226 14.87 26.24 1.58
N SER A 227 14.68 27.21 0.71
CA SER A 227 14.91 28.64 1.04
C SER A 227 13.64 29.41 1.41
N GLY A 228 12.47 28.94 0.98
CA GLY A 228 11.20 29.66 1.05
C GLY A 228 11.12 30.85 0.11
N GLU A 229 12.07 31.02 -0.84
CA GLU A 229 12.05 32.08 -1.81
C GLU A 229 11.04 31.80 -2.91
N GLU A 230 10.32 32.86 -3.35
CA GLU A 230 9.41 32.75 -4.48
C GLU A 230 10.21 32.81 -5.79
N ARG A 231 9.92 31.85 -6.68
CA ARG A 231 10.54 31.70 -8.00
C ARG A 231 9.49 31.45 -9.07
N THR A 232 9.87 31.54 -10.32
CA THR A 232 8.99 31.26 -11.46
C THR A 232 9.70 30.37 -12.47
N THR A 233 8.93 29.49 -13.09
CA THR A 233 9.36 28.69 -14.24
C THR A 233 8.25 28.68 -15.29
N THR A 234 8.61 28.60 -16.58
CA THR A 234 7.63 28.60 -17.68
C THR A 234 7.84 27.40 -18.57
N GLY A 235 6.77 26.72 -18.90
CA GLY A 235 6.81 25.52 -19.73
C GLY A 235 5.44 25.06 -20.18
N PRO A 236 5.39 24.11 -21.13
CA PRO A 236 4.12 23.50 -21.52
C PRO A 236 3.59 22.62 -20.39
N LEU A 237 2.28 22.74 -20.14
CA LEU A 237 1.56 21.94 -19.15
C LEU A 237 0.67 20.92 -19.86
N GLY A 238 0.74 19.65 -19.52
CA GLY A 238 -0.01 18.58 -20.17
C GLY A 238 0.25 17.22 -19.52
N VAL A 239 -0.06 16.16 -20.26
CA VAL A 239 0.21 14.77 -19.86
C VAL A 239 1.53 14.32 -20.45
N LEU A 240 2.51 14.01 -19.60
CA LEU A 240 3.80 13.46 -20.01
C LEU A 240 3.69 11.95 -20.17
N THR A 241 3.92 11.43 -21.39
CA THR A 241 3.65 10.02 -21.71
C THR A 241 4.62 9.46 -22.75
N THR A 242 4.60 8.16 -22.98
CA THR A 242 5.34 7.48 -24.04
C THR A 242 4.38 7.00 -25.13
N VAL A 243 4.74 7.16 -26.38
CA VAL A 243 3.96 6.64 -27.51
C VAL A 243 4.19 5.13 -27.64
N ALA A 244 3.09 4.37 -27.75
CA ALA A 244 3.14 2.94 -27.95
C ALA A 244 3.57 2.62 -29.40
N GLU A 245 4.63 1.82 -29.58
CA GLU A 245 5.08 1.37 -30.90
C GLU A 245 3.95 0.64 -31.63
N GLY A 246 3.68 1.03 -32.89
CA GLY A 246 2.60 0.50 -33.72
C GLY A 246 1.20 0.97 -33.27
N GLY A 247 1.12 1.87 -32.30
CA GLY A 247 -0.13 2.48 -31.86
C GLY A 247 -0.63 3.58 -32.79
N PRO A 248 -1.87 4.08 -32.56
CA PRO A 248 -2.48 5.14 -33.37
C PRO A 248 -1.58 6.36 -33.58
N LEU A 249 -1.05 6.90 -32.48
CA LEU A 249 -0.24 8.12 -32.52
C LEU A 249 1.13 7.90 -33.22
N ASP A 250 1.75 6.70 -33.08
CA ASP A 250 2.95 6.32 -33.83
C ASP A 250 2.69 6.23 -35.32
N ASN A 251 1.52 5.71 -35.74
CA ASN A 251 1.15 5.61 -37.16
C ASN A 251 1.05 6.99 -37.83
N GLU A 252 0.78 8.03 -37.08
CA GLU A 252 0.76 9.42 -37.52
C GLU A 252 2.15 10.12 -37.43
N GLY A 253 3.17 9.38 -37.00
CA GLY A 253 4.56 9.80 -36.95
C GLY A 253 4.98 10.56 -35.71
N ALA A 254 4.24 10.41 -34.61
CA ALA A 254 4.68 10.93 -33.32
C ALA A 254 5.94 10.17 -32.84
N PRO A 255 6.88 10.85 -32.15
CA PRO A 255 8.11 10.23 -31.66
C PRO A 255 7.84 9.08 -30.69
N THR A 256 8.48 7.93 -30.89
CA THR A 256 8.44 6.77 -30.00
C THR A 256 9.71 6.61 -29.16
N ASP A 257 10.77 7.34 -29.51
CA ASP A 257 12.04 7.38 -28.79
C ASP A 257 12.02 8.50 -27.74
N GLY A 258 11.54 8.20 -26.55
CA GLY A 258 11.40 9.14 -25.44
C GLY A 258 9.95 9.40 -25.05
N ARG A 259 9.77 10.40 -24.20
CA ARG A 259 8.44 10.82 -23.73
C ARG A 259 8.00 12.07 -24.51
N ILE A 260 6.71 12.17 -24.70
CA ILE A 260 6.05 13.32 -25.32
C ILE A 260 5.10 13.97 -24.32
N LEU A 261 4.72 15.21 -24.59
CA LEU A 261 3.79 15.96 -23.77
C LEU A 261 2.51 16.25 -24.56
N ILE A 262 1.41 15.62 -24.20
CA ILE A 262 0.10 15.87 -24.80
C ILE A 262 -0.55 17.03 -24.04
N THR A 263 -0.93 18.08 -24.74
CA THR A 263 -1.53 19.29 -24.17
C THR A 263 -3.00 19.47 -24.48
N SER A 264 -3.51 18.82 -25.54
CA SER A 264 -4.95 18.75 -25.84
C SER A 264 -5.30 17.57 -26.73
N ILE A 265 -6.53 17.08 -26.57
CA ILE A 265 -7.16 16.05 -27.42
C ILE A 265 -8.51 16.62 -27.87
N ASP A 266 -8.79 16.60 -29.18
CA ASP A 266 -10.01 17.13 -29.80
C ASP A 266 -10.35 18.60 -29.40
N GLY A 267 -9.30 19.38 -29.15
CA GLY A 267 -9.42 20.77 -28.71
C GLY A 267 -9.71 20.95 -27.21
N GLU A 268 -9.91 19.86 -26.49
CA GLU A 268 -10.03 19.89 -25.03
C GLU A 268 -8.65 19.77 -24.38
N ARG A 269 -8.42 20.59 -23.36
CA ARG A 269 -7.16 20.58 -22.63
C ARG A 269 -7.00 19.28 -21.87
N THR A 270 -5.76 18.75 -21.86
CA THR A 270 -5.40 17.58 -21.07
C THR A 270 -4.21 17.91 -20.16
N VAL A 271 -4.39 17.83 -18.84
CA VAL A 271 -3.33 18.04 -17.82
C VAL A 271 -3.08 16.79 -17.00
N ASP A 272 -4.06 15.89 -16.94
CA ASP A 272 -3.98 14.59 -16.25
C ASP A 272 -4.60 13.47 -17.11
N PHE A 273 -4.62 12.27 -16.53
CA PHE A 273 -5.15 11.10 -17.24
C PHE A 273 -6.68 11.10 -17.30
N ASP A 274 -7.36 11.67 -16.32
CA ASP A 274 -8.82 11.78 -16.29
C ASP A 274 -9.32 12.66 -17.43
N ASP A 275 -8.55 13.73 -17.78
CA ASP A 275 -8.83 14.53 -18.98
C ASP A 275 -8.71 13.72 -20.26
N VAL A 276 -7.69 12.85 -20.36
CA VAL A 276 -7.53 11.94 -21.53
C VAL A 276 -8.70 10.98 -21.63
N GLU A 277 -9.10 10.34 -20.51
CA GLU A 277 -10.26 9.45 -20.48
C GLU A 277 -11.54 10.19 -20.85
N THR A 278 -11.75 11.39 -20.33
CA THR A 278 -12.93 12.23 -20.63
C THR A 278 -13.00 12.59 -22.11
N ALA A 279 -11.86 13.03 -22.70
CA ALA A 279 -11.80 13.38 -24.10
C ALA A 279 -12.08 12.20 -25.05
N LEU A 280 -11.84 10.96 -24.58
CA LEU A 280 -12.04 9.74 -25.34
C LEU A 280 -13.33 8.98 -25.00
N ALA A 281 -14.02 9.31 -23.89
CA ALA A 281 -15.14 8.54 -23.34
C ALA A 281 -16.31 8.34 -24.34
N ASP A 282 -16.62 9.36 -25.15
CA ASP A 282 -17.71 9.34 -26.12
C ASP A 282 -17.23 9.04 -27.55
N ARG A 283 -15.98 8.58 -27.73
CA ARG A 283 -15.38 8.28 -29.03
C ARG A 283 -15.39 6.79 -29.33
N GLU A 284 -15.47 6.48 -30.63
CA GLU A 284 -15.41 5.09 -31.12
C GLU A 284 -14.05 4.81 -31.80
N PRO A 285 -13.53 3.57 -31.70
CA PRO A 285 -12.38 3.17 -32.51
C PRO A 285 -12.61 3.40 -34.02
N GLY A 286 -11.65 4.04 -34.69
CA GLY A 286 -11.74 4.43 -36.09
C GLY A 286 -12.20 5.88 -36.31
N GLU A 287 -12.58 6.62 -35.28
CA GLU A 287 -12.75 8.08 -35.40
C GLU A 287 -11.39 8.77 -35.46
N THR A 288 -11.33 9.90 -36.15
CA THR A 288 -10.11 10.73 -36.22
C THR A 288 -10.24 11.91 -35.31
N VAL A 289 -9.28 12.09 -34.39
CA VAL A 289 -9.24 13.22 -33.46
C VAL A 289 -7.92 13.98 -33.55
N PRO A 290 -7.91 15.32 -33.44
CA PRO A 290 -6.68 16.08 -33.34
C PRO A 290 -6.07 15.92 -31.93
N VAL A 291 -4.77 15.58 -31.88
CA VAL A 291 -3.95 15.49 -30.67
C VAL A 291 -2.79 16.46 -30.77
N VAL A 292 -2.68 17.37 -29.82
CA VAL A 292 -1.59 18.36 -29.78
C VAL A 292 -0.49 17.87 -28.85
N VAL A 293 0.70 17.70 -29.40
CA VAL A 293 1.91 17.32 -28.68
C VAL A 293 2.85 18.52 -28.62
N ALA A 294 3.28 18.88 -27.42
CA ALA A 294 4.29 19.91 -27.21
C ALA A 294 5.71 19.31 -27.23
N ASP A 295 6.63 20.04 -27.87
CA ASP A 295 8.07 19.79 -27.87
C ASP A 295 8.79 21.12 -27.55
N GLY A 296 9.03 21.31 -26.27
CA GLY A 296 9.56 22.58 -25.75
C GLY A 296 8.63 23.76 -26.04
N GLU A 297 9.13 24.76 -26.80
CA GLU A 297 8.36 25.98 -27.19
C GLU A 297 7.45 25.74 -28.41
N SER A 298 7.55 24.64 -29.09
CA SER A 298 6.74 24.27 -30.27
C SER A 298 5.69 23.25 -29.93
N SER A 299 4.62 23.22 -30.75
CA SER A 299 3.62 22.16 -30.69
C SER A 299 3.30 21.64 -32.09
N THR A 300 3.01 20.35 -32.17
CA THR A 300 2.59 19.66 -33.40
C THR A 300 1.23 19.04 -33.19
N GLU A 301 0.31 19.29 -34.12
CA GLU A 301 -1.00 18.65 -34.13
C GLU A 301 -0.96 17.40 -35.03
N TYR A 302 -1.37 16.27 -34.47
CA TYR A 302 -1.52 14.99 -35.15
C TYR A 302 -2.99 14.68 -35.35
N SER A 303 -3.42 14.26 -36.55
CA SER A 303 -4.78 13.77 -36.80
C SER A 303 -4.79 12.27 -36.59
N VAL A 304 -5.17 11.82 -35.39
CA VAL A 304 -5.02 10.44 -34.97
C VAL A 304 -6.29 9.65 -35.23
N ASP A 305 -6.18 8.57 -36.01
CA ASP A 305 -7.24 7.56 -36.13
C ASP A 305 -7.22 6.67 -34.90
N LEU A 306 -8.26 6.76 -34.07
CA LEU A 306 -8.35 6.05 -32.79
C LEU A 306 -8.33 4.53 -32.97
N GLY A 307 -7.50 3.86 -32.19
CA GLY A 307 -7.48 2.40 -32.13
C GLY A 307 -8.45 1.84 -31.10
N THR A 308 -8.47 0.51 -30.97
CA THR A 308 -9.15 -0.19 -29.88
C THR A 308 -8.18 -0.40 -28.72
N HIS A 309 -8.58 -0.06 -27.50
CA HIS A 309 -7.74 -0.24 -26.33
C HIS A 309 -7.45 -1.74 -26.07
N PRO A 310 -6.19 -2.13 -25.75
CA PRO A 310 -5.80 -3.54 -25.64
C PRO A 310 -6.53 -4.35 -24.57
N ASN A 311 -7.05 -3.70 -23.52
CA ASN A 311 -7.67 -4.35 -22.36
C ASN A 311 -9.19 -4.19 -22.28
N ASP A 312 -9.75 -3.25 -23.03
CA ASP A 312 -11.19 -2.99 -23.15
C ASP A 312 -11.50 -2.58 -24.60
N ASP A 313 -12.76 -2.50 -24.98
CA ASP A 313 -13.16 -2.16 -26.35
C ASP A 313 -13.22 -0.63 -26.59
N GLY A 314 -12.70 0.19 -25.69
CA GLY A 314 -12.70 1.66 -25.75
C GLY A 314 -11.79 2.25 -26.80
N ALA A 315 -12.00 3.55 -27.10
CA ALA A 315 -11.13 4.33 -27.97
C ALA A 315 -9.74 4.52 -27.34
N TYR A 316 -8.68 4.47 -28.15
CA TYR A 316 -7.30 4.51 -27.71
C TYR A 316 -6.42 5.33 -28.66
N ILE A 317 -5.62 6.26 -28.11
CA ILE A 317 -4.69 7.09 -28.90
C ILE A 317 -3.28 6.51 -29.03
N GLY A 318 -2.96 5.43 -28.32
CA GLY A 318 -1.65 4.79 -28.40
C GLY A 318 -0.59 5.34 -27.47
N ILE A 319 -0.92 5.55 -26.18
CA ILE A 319 0.02 6.03 -25.15
C ILE A 319 0.14 5.04 -23.98
N ILE A 320 1.28 5.08 -23.29
CA ILE A 320 1.59 4.26 -22.13
C ILE A 320 2.40 5.05 -21.09
N GLY A 321 2.20 4.75 -19.81
CA GLY A 321 3.00 5.34 -18.74
C GLY A 321 2.81 6.85 -18.58
N SER A 322 1.56 7.30 -18.47
CA SER A 322 1.21 8.72 -18.38
C SER A 322 1.46 9.28 -16.98
N GLU A 323 2.03 10.50 -16.92
CA GLU A 323 2.20 11.29 -15.71
C GLU A 323 1.51 12.65 -15.87
N PRO A 324 0.74 13.11 -14.86
CA PRO A 324 0.01 14.36 -14.91
C PRO A 324 0.93 15.58 -14.82
N PHE A 325 0.38 16.77 -15.08
CA PHE A 325 1.03 18.07 -14.88
C PHE A 325 2.47 18.11 -15.43
N SER A 326 2.66 17.55 -16.61
CA SER A 326 3.98 17.49 -17.29
C SER A 326 5.04 16.70 -16.51
N GLY A 327 4.65 15.64 -15.81
CA GLY A 327 5.53 14.81 -14.98
C GLY A 327 5.80 15.41 -13.60
N MET A 328 5.00 16.35 -13.17
CA MET A 328 5.01 16.91 -11.83
C MET A 328 3.92 16.23 -10.98
N GLY A 329 4.33 15.42 -10.01
CA GLY A 329 3.41 14.91 -9.00
C GLY A 329 3.13 16.00 -7.96
N VAL A 330 1.88 16.41 -7.86
CA VAL A 330 1.40 17.38 -6.88
C VAL A 330 0.51 16.69 -5.87
N ASP A 331 0.64 17.03 -4.61
CA ASP A 331 -0.26 16.58 -3.54
C ASP A 331 -0.60 17.79 -2.65
N SER A 332 -1.86 18.18 -2.64
CA SER A 332 -2.32 19.35 -1.92
C SER A 332 -2.68 19.08 -0.46
N PHE A 333 -2.73 17.83 -0.06
CA PHE A 333 -3.05 17.43 1.31
C PHE A 333 -1.82 16.88 2.04
N GLY A 334 -1.09 15.97 1.42
CA GLY A 334 0.21 15.52 1.89
C GLY A 334 0.22 14.26 2.71
N VAL A 335 -0.73 13.33 2.52
CA VAL A 335 -0.72 12.01 3.17
C VAL A 335 -0.59 10.88 2.15
N THR A 336 0.19 9.89 2.48
CA THR A 336 0.19 8.61 1.77
C THR A 336 -0.78 7.67 2.48
N PRO A 337 -1.84 7.18 1.80
CA PRO A 337 -2.77 6.25 2.41
C PRO A 337 -2.11 4.93 2.78
N TYR A 338 -2.50 4.36 3.92
CA TYR A 338 -2.09 3.02 4.30
C TYR A 338 -2.88 1.97 3.51
N PRO A 339 -2.26 1.02 2.83
CA PRO A 339 -2.96 0.06 1.94
C PRO A 339 -3.64 -1.08 2.72
N THR A 340 -4.61 -0.74 3.57
CA THR A 340 -5.27 -1.65 4.52
C THR A 340 -5.95 -2.83 3.85
N GLU A 341 -6.65 -2.60 2.73
CA GLU A 341 -7.38 -3.64 2.00
C GLU A 341 -6.42 -4.69 1.40
N ASN A 342 -5.30 -4.24 0.85
CA ASN A 342 -4.26 -5.13 0.31
C ASN A 342 -3.69 -6.02 1.41
N PHE A 343 -3.43 -5.44 2.59
CA PHE A 343 -2.90 -6.16 3.73
C PHE A 343 -3.90 -7.17 4.30
N LEU A 344 -5.17 -6.78 4.43
CA LEU A 344 -6.24 -7.70 4.84
C LEU A 344 -6.42 -8.85 3.83
N GLY A 345 -6.33 -8.57 2.54
CA GLY A 345 -6.34 -9.57 1.47
C GLY A 345 -5.21 -10.60 1.63
N ILE A 346 -4.02 -10.16 2.03
CA ILE A 346 -2.89 -11.05 2.34
C ILE A 346 -3.19 -11.91 3.57
N LEU A 347 -3.64 -11.31 4.68
CA LEU A 347 -3.95 -12.03 5.93
C LEU A 347 -5.07 -13.05 5.78
N THR A 348 -6.09 -12.73 5.00
CA THR A 348 -7.23 -13.64 4.77
C THR A 348 -6.98 -14.66 3.68
N GLY A 349 -5.84 -14.58 2.99
CA GLY A 349 -5.49 -15.43 1.85
C GLY A 349 -6.26 -15.10 0.57
N ALA A 350 -7.05 -14.03 0.54
CA ALA A 350 -7.80 -13.61 -0.65
C ALA A 350 -6.89 -13.08 -1.77
N ALA A 351 -5.73 -12.55 -1.41
CA ALA A 351 -4.73 -12.04 -2.35
C ALA A 351 -3.74 -13.11 -2.86
N SER A 352 -3.97 -14.38 -2.56
CA SER A 352 -3.02 -15.45 -2.90
C SER A 352 -3.65 -16.49 -3.82
N ASP A 353 -2.88 -16.98 -4.80
CA ASP A 353 -3.26 -18.10 -5.67
C ASP A 353 -3.27 -19.44 -4.90
N GLY A 354 -4.16 -19.56 -3.91
CA GLY A 354 -4.35 -20.78 -3.12
C GLY A 354 -3.46 -20.90 -1.89
N LEU A 355 -3.57 -22.07 -1.19
CA LEU A 355 -2.93 -22.32 0.09
C LEU A 355 -1.41 -22.13 0.08
N ALA A 356 -0.73 -22.46 -1.02
CA ALA A 356 0.72 -22.30 -1.12
C ALA A 356 1.14 -20.84 -1.14
N GLY A 357 0.40 -19.97 -1.84
CA GLY A 357 0.61 -18.53 -1.85
C GLY A 357 0.34 -17.91 -0.48
N ALA A 358 -0.75 -18.31 0.18
CA ALA A 358 -1.06 -17.87 1.53
C ALA A 358 0.04 -18.23 2.55
N LEU A 359 0.57 -19.45 2.48
CA LEU A 359 1.69 -19.88 3.34
C LEU A 359 2.98 -19.12 3.05
N ALA A 360 3.28 -18.85 1.76
CA ALA A 360 4.46 -18.04 1.39
C ALA A 360 4.35 -16.61 1.91
N LEU A 361 3.17 -16.00 1.80
CA LEU A 361 2.90 -14.66 2.33
C LEU A 361 3.02 -14.60 3.85
N LEU A 362 2.50 -15.60 4.58
CA LEU A 362 2.66 -15.69 6.04
C LEU A 362 4.13 -15.78 6.48
N LEU A 363 4.95 -16.50 5.72
CA LEU A 363 6.38 -16.59 6.01
C LEU A 363 7.11 -15.28 5.76
N ILE A 364 6.58 -14.41 4.90
CA ILE A 364 7.15 -13.10 4.58
C ILE A 364 6.64 -12.01 5.55
N LEU A 365 5.45 -12.17 6.13
CA LEU A 365 4.82 -11.17 7.02
C LEU A 365 5.73 -10.66 8.15
N PRO A 366 6.49 -11.50 8.89
CA PRO A 366 7.41 -11.00 9.91
C PRO A 366 8.52 -10.11 9.34
N PHE A 367 8.88 -10.31 8.06
CA PHE A 367 9.88 -9.51 7.37
C PHE A 367 9.28 -8.26 6.73
N ALA A 368 8.01 -8.28 6.37
CA ALA A 368 7.30 -7.11 5.86
C ALA A 368 7.23 -5.98 6.91
N ALA A 369 7.02 -6.31 8.17
CA ALA A 369 7.08 -5.35 9.28
C ALA A 369 8.47 -4.73 9.51
N VAL A 370 9.55 -5.35 9.00
CA VAL A 370 10.91 -4.78 9.02
C VAL A 370 11.11 -3.78 7.88
N VAL A 371 10.40 -4.01 6.76
CA VAL A 371 10.46 -3.13 5.57
C VAL A 371 9.55 -1.92 5.76
N ASP A 372 8.39 -2.11 6.39
CA ASP A 372 7.45 -1.05 6.72
C ASP A 372 6.97 -1.19 8.16
N PRO A 373 7.58 -0.45 9.11
CA PRO A 373 7.21 -0.51 10.53
C PRO A 373 5.80 0.03 10.83
N ASN A 374 5.14 0.68 9.87
CA ASN A 374 3.80 1.26 10.02
C ASN A 374 2.67 0.27 9.65
N LEU A 375 3.02 -0.91 9.13
CA LEU A 375 2.09 -1.97 8.74
C LEU A 375 0.98 -2.35 9.75
N PRO A 376 1.13 -2.20 11.10
CA PRO A 376 0.13 -2.67 12.05
C PRO A 376 -0.99 -1.71 12.44
N TYR A 377 -0.99 -0.43 12.02
CA TYR A 377 -1.74 0.60 12.75
C TYR A 377 -3.23 0.75 12.40
N ASN A 378 -3.76 0.10 11.35
CA ASN A 378 -5.11 0.40 10.84
C ASN A 378 -6.16 -0.69 11.02
N PHE A 379 -5.92 -1.68 11.86
CA PHE A 379 -6.93 -2.70 12.15
C PHE A 379 -7.85 -2.26 13.30
N ALA A 380 -9.17 -2.47 13.15
CA ALA A 380 -10.13 -2.30 14.23
C ALA A 380 -9.94 -3.32 15.37
N GLY A 381 -9.05 -4.29 15.18
CA GLY A 381 -8.92 -5.43 16.04
C GLY A 381 -9.97 -6.50 15.74
N PHE A 382 -10.24 -7.36 16.70
CA PHE A 382 -11.25 -8.42 16.56
C PHE A 382 -12.64 -7.87 16.83
N VAL A 383 -13.61 -8.28 16.00
CA VAL A 383 -15.00 -7.84 16.08
C VAL A 383 -15.93 -9.03 16.35
N GLY A 384 -17.15 -8.75 16.83
CA GLY A 384 -18.17 -9.74 17.13
C GLY A 384 -18.17 -10.26 18.57
N SER A 385 -19.03 -11.23 18.87
CA SER A 385 -19.28 -11.72 20.23
C SER A 385 -18.08 -12.41 20.87
N ASN A 386 -17.14 -12.89 20.07
CA ASN A 386 -15.95 -13.60 20.53
C ASN A 386 -14.65 -12.77 20.42
N ALA A 387 -14.78 -11.46 20.23
CA ALA A 387 -13.64 -10.56 20.04
C ALA A 387 -12.57 -10.72 21.14
N GLY A 388 -12.96 -10.67 22.41
CA GLY A 388 -12.03 -10.83 23.52
C GLY A 388 -11.32 -12.19 23.58
N PHE A 389 -11.94 -13.26 23.06
CA PHE A 389 -11.26 -14.55 22.91
C PHE A 389 -10.20 -14.51 21.82
N TYR A 390 -10.52 -13.90 20.67
CA TYR A 390 -9.60 -13.82 19.53
C TYR A 390 -8.45 -12.83 19.77
N GLU A 391 -8.64 -11.80 20.59
CA GLU A 391 -7.56 -10.91 21.04
C GLU A 391 -6.43 -11.66 21.75
N VAL A 392 -6.76 -12.76 22.45
CA VAL A 392 -5.77 -13.58 23.14
C VAL A 392 -5.26 -14.70 22.23
N VAL A 393 -6.16 -15.39 21.54
CA VAL A 393 -5.84 -16.59 20.76
C VAL A 393 -5.24 -16.23 19.39
N GLY A 394 -5.63 -15.12 18.79
CA GLY A 394 -5.12 -14.68 17.49
C GLY A 394 -3.60 -14.56 17.46
N PRO A 395 -2.98 -13.73 18.32
CA PRO A 395 -1.53 -13.63 18.39
C PRO A 395 -0.83 -14.96 18.67
N LEU A 396 -1.39 -15.78 19.59
CA LEU A 396 -0.85 -17.11 19.89
C LEU A 396 -0.94 -18.09 18.70
N SER A 397 -1.97 -17.94 17.85
CA SER A 397 -2.13 -18.78 16.67
C SER A 397 -1.21 -18.38 15.51
N ALA A 398 -0.74 -17.13 15.49
CA ALA A 398 0.18 -16.63 14.48
C ALA A 398 1.65 -16.95 14.77
N LEU A 399 1.97 -17.28 16.04
CA LEU A 399 3.30 -17.71 16.47
C LEU A 399 3.47 -19.22 16.36
#